data_4fa038d2fd1c5c86bac15d63e46615d8
#
_entry.id   4fa038d2fd1c5c86bac15d63e46615d8
#
_cell.length_a   1.000
_cell.length_b   1.000
_cell.length_c   1.000
_cell.angle_alpha   90.00
_cell.angle_beta   90.00
_cell.angle_gamma   90.00
#
_symmetry.space_group_name_H-M   'P 1'
#
loop_
_entity.id
_entity.type
_entity.pdbx_description
1 polymer ?
#
loop_
_entity_poly.entity_id
_entity_poly.type
_entity_poly.pdbx_seq_one_letter_code
_entity_poly.pdbx_strand_id
1 'polypeptide(L)'
;MAKEVISKELMEKIEQNSTVIEQTIKDITEVYSAELDEYVGLVRSILKDDRDPITDLELDDVVLNLSTIIYFTSTGCEQIGIREDIARSAYKEAYNTARSLIDKGTVADKSTEAELQTLQEKIVEIIYSRSYKVLKSKVENAQELLASAKKVMGRRAVEMELSRIQMNK
;
A
#
# COMPACT_ATOMS: atom_id res chain seq x y z
N MET A 1 4.59 -2.59 -41.25
CA MET A 1 5.28 -1.32 -40.92
C MET A 1 4.35 -0.34 -40.20
N ALA A 2 3.24 0.16 -40.74
CA ALA A 2 2.37 1.14 -40.04
C ALA A 2 1.77 0.64 -38.71
N LYS A 3 1.34 -0.63 -38.61
CA LYS A 3 0.80 -1.23 -37.39
C LYS A 3 1.85 -1.39 -36.27
N GLU A 4 3.12 -1.62 -36.61
CA GLU A 4 4.20 -1.73 -35.62
C GLU A 4 4.65 -0.36 -35.09
N VAL A 5 4.62 0.67 -35.92
CA VAL A 5 4.97 2.04 -35.50
C VAL A 5 3.90 2.60 -34.56
N ILE A 6 2.61 2.41 -34.89
CA ILE A 6 1.49 2.79 -34.00
C ILE A 6 1.56 2.03 -32.66
N SER A 7 1.97 0.76 -32.70
CA SER A 7 2.14 -0.04 -31.45
C SER A 7 3.28 0.49 -30.58
N LYS A 8 4.40 0.96 -31.14
CA LYS A 8 5.51 1.53 -30.39
C LYS A 8 5.17 2.89 -29.76
N GLU A 9 4.60 3.79 -30.52
CA GLU A 9 4.18 5.09 -29.99
C GLU A 9 3.11 4.97 -28.88
N LEU A 10 2.19 4.01 -29.02
CA LEU A 10 1.20 3.73 -27.99
C LEU A 10 1.86 3.16 -26.72
N MET A 11 2.81 2.24 -26.88
CA MET A 11 3.55 1.67 -25.76
C MET A 11 4.37 2.73 -25.02
N GLU A 12 5.07 3.61 -25.74
CA GLU A 12 5.82 4.72 -25.13
C GLU A 12 4.93 5.68 -24.36
N LYS A 13 3.73 6.02 -24.89
CA LYS A 13 2.75 6.84 -24.17
C LYS A 13 2.21 6.14 -22.92
N ILE A 14 1.95 4.84 -23.01
CA ILE A 14 1.51 4.05 -21.86
C ILE A 14 2.60 4.04 -20.80
N GLU A 15 3.85 3.80 -21.16
CA GLU A 15 4.99 3.81 -20.23
C GLU A 15 5.17 5.17 -19.55
N GLN A 16 5.11 6.26 -20.30
CA GLN A 16 5.22 7.62 -19.75
C GLN A 16 4.08 7.93 -18.77
N ASN A 17 2.83 7.64 -19.13
CA ASN A 17 1.68 7.86 -18.24
C ASN A 17 1.73 6.95 -17.01
N SER A 18 2.16 5.69 -17.17
CA SER A 18 2.34 4.74 -16.08
C SER A 18 3.36 5.27 -15.07
N THR A 19 4.51 5.75 -15.53
CA THR A 19 5.58 6.28 -14.68
C THR A 19 5.10 7.47 -13.83
N VAL A 20 4.31 8.38 -14.39
CA VAL A 20 3.76 9.52 -13.66
C VAL A 20 2.77 9.06 -12.58
N ILE A 21 1.87 8.15 -12.94
CA ILE A 21 0.89 7.60 -12.00
C ILE A 21 1.59 6.81 -10.87
N GLU A 22 2.56 5.97 -11.20
CA GLU A 22 3.34 5.21 -10.23
C GLU A 22 4.10 6.12 -9.26
N GLN A 23 4.74 7.18 -9.77
CA GLN A 23 5.42 8.15 -8.91
C GLN A 23 4.43 8.86 -7.99
N THR A 24 3.27 9.28 -8.50
CA THR A 24 2.22 9.91 -7.70
C THR A 24 1.70 8.99 -6.59
N ILE A 25 1.48 7.70 -6.90
CA ILE A 25 1.07 6.69 -5.92
C ILE A 25 2.16 6.54 -4.84
N LYS A 26 3.42 6.48 -5.26
CA LYS A 26 4.57 6.40 -4.34
C LYS A 26 4.61 7.60 -3.42
N ASP A 27 4.54 8.81 -3.96
CA ASP A 27 4.58 10.05 -3.18
C ASP A 27 3.45 10.12 -2.15
N ILE A 28 2.22 9.74 -2.55
CA ILE A 28 1.07 9.71 -1.63
C ILE A 28 1.27 8.67 -0.53
N THR A 29 1.75 7.48 -0.86
CA THR A 29 1.92 6.40 0.13
C THR A 29 3.09 6.67 1.07
N GLU A 30 4.18 7.26 0.59
CA GLU A 30 5.38 7.57 1.35
C GLU A 30 5.09 8.55 2.50
N VAL A 31 4.18 9.51 2.29
CA VAL A 31 3.72 10.44 3.35
C VAL A 31 3.25 9.71 4.61
N TYR A 32 2.66 8.53 4.47
CA TYR A 32 2.07 7.77 5.57
C TYR A 32 2.87 6.53 5.97
N SER A 33 3.79 6.05 5.11
CA SER A 33 4.51 4.80 5.35
C SER A 33 6.02 4.97 5.51
N ALA A 34 6.57 6.17 5.39
CA ALA A 34 8.02 6.38 5.45
C ALA A 34 8.64 5.83 6.73
N GLU A 35 8.06 6.13 7.89
CA GLU A 35 8.52 5.63 9.20
C GLU A 35 8.40 4.10 9.29
N LEU A 36 7.32 3.53 8.77
CA LEU A 36 7.13 2.08 8.72
C LEU A 36 8.19 1.40 7.85
N ASP A 37 8.44 1.95 6.65
CA ASP A 37 9.40 1.40 5.70
C ASP A 37 10.83 1.46 6.28
N GLU A 38 11.19 2.58 6.91
CA GLU A 38 12.48 2.77 7.57
C GLU A 38 12.66 1.76 8.72
N TYR A 39 11.65 1.65 9.60
CA TYR A 39 11.71 0.76 10.74
C TYR A 39 11.75 -0.72 10.34
N VAL A 40 10.98 -1.15 9.36
CA VAL A 40 11.04 -2.50 8.79
C VAL A 40 12.42 -2.78 8.19
N GLY A 41 13.02 -1.78 7.54
CA GLY A 41 14.40 -1.85 7.05
C GLY A 41 15.42 -2.07 8.17
N LEU A 42 15.28 -1.36 9.28
CA LEU A 42 16.10 -1.51 10.48
C LEU A 42 15.96 -2.90 11.09
N VAL A 43 14.74 -3.36 11.33
CA VAL A 43 14.46 -4.71 11.85
C VAL A 43 15.08 -5.78 10.96
N ARG A 44 14.98 -5.63 9.64
CA ARG A 44 15.60 -6.55 8.69
C ARG A 44 17.12 -6.56 8.79
N SER A 45 17.78 -5.43 9.05
CA SER A 45 19.23 -5.36 9.24
C SER A 45 19.68 -6.08 10.50
N ILE A 46 18.95 -5.89 11.61
CA ILE A 46 19.20 -6.58 12.88
C ILE A 46 19.07 -8.11 12.73
N LEU A 47 18.00 -8.56 12.06
CA LEU A 47 17.75 -9.99 11.87
C LEU A 47 18.70 -10.69 10.89
N LYS A 48 19.45 -9.93 10.07
CA LYS A 48 20.44 -10.48 9.14
C LYS A 48 21.84 -10.63 9.70
N ASP A 49 22.10 -10.05 10.84
CA ASP A 49 23.41 -10.17 11.48
C ASP A 49 23.51 -11.53 12.19
N ASP A 50 24.04 -12.53 11.47
CA ASP A 50 24.26 -13.88 12.01
C ASP A 50 25.34 -13.92 13.13
N ARG A 51 26.06 -12.81 13.38
CA ARG A 51 27.16 -12.74 14.36
C ARG A 51 26.67 -12.36 15.74
N ASP A 52 25.55 -11.67 15.82
CA ASP A 52 25.02 -11.18 17.09
C ASP A 52 23.52 -11.49 17.17
N PRO A 53 23.14 -12.57 17.83
CA PRO A 53 21.73 -12.94 17.91
C PRO A 53 20.95 -11.85 18.67
N ILE A 54 19.84 -11.40 18.09
CA ILE A 54 18.94 -10.42 18.71
C ILE A 54 18.63 -10.79 20.16
N THR A 55 18.85 -9.85 21.07
CA THR A 55 18.55 -10.02 22.50
C THR A 55 17.06 -9.95 22.77
N ASP A 56 16.61 -10.41 23.95
CA ASP A 56 15.21 -10.33 24.34
C ASP A 56 14.75 -8.88 24.49
N LEU A 57 15.62 -8.00 24.97
CA LEU A 57 15.33 -6.57 25.09
C LEU A 57 15.13 -5.90 23.73
N GLU A 58 16.00 -6.18 22.77
CA GLU A 58 15.86 -5.68 21.40
C GLU A 58 14.58 -6.21 20.73
N LEU A 59 14.20 -7.46 21.03
CA LEU A 59 12.98 -8.03 20.51
C LEU A 59 11.72 -7.38 21.12
N ASP A 60 11.76 -7.05 22.42
CA ASP A 60 10.72 -6.27 23.10
C ASP A 60 10.57 -4.88 22.46
N ASP A 61 11.69 -4.19 22.21
CA ASP A 61 11.73 -2.89 21.55
C ASP A 61 11.14 -2.98 20.12
N VAL A 62 11.46 -4.03 19.37
CA VAL A 62 10.87 -4.27 18.04
C VAL A 62 9.36 -4.40 18.13
N VAL A 63 8.83 -5.16 19.08
CA VAL A 63 7.40 -5.37 19.25
C VAL A 63 6.67 -4.08 19.62
N LEU A 64 7.22 -3.29 20.54
CA LEU A 64 6.62 -2.03 21.00
C LEU A 64 6.63 -0.96 19.90
N ASN A 65 7.78 -0.72 19.28
CA ASN A 65 7.92 0.30 18.24
C ASN A 65 7.11 -0.05 17.01
N LEU A 66 7.20 -1.30 16.53
CA LEU A 66 6.44 -1.73 15.36
C LEU A 66 4.91 -1.64 15.60
N SER A 67 4.44 -1.99 16.81
CA SER A 67 3.02 -1.83 17.17
C SER A 67 2.56 -0.37 17.10
N THR A 68 3.40 0.55 17.57
CA THR A 68 3.12 1.99 17.57
C THR A 68 3.09 2.56 16.17
N ILE A 69 4.09 2.23 15.35
CA ILE A 69 4.18 2.69 13.95
C ILE A 69 3.01 2.15 13.12
N ILE A 70 2.65 0.87 13.29
CA ILE A 70 1.48 0.26 12.63
C ILE A 70 0.20 1.03 12.99
N TYR A 71 0.01 1.42 14.24
CA TYR A 71 -1.17 2.19 14.65
C TYR A 71 -1.29 3.51 13.88
N PHE A 72 -0.21 4.29 13.78
CA PHE A 72 -0.22 5.56 13.05
C PHE A 72 -0.36 5.35 11.53
N THR A 73 0.33 4.37 10.96
CA THR A 73 0.22 4.04 9.53
C THR A 73 -1.19 3.57 9.18
N SER A 74 -1.84 2.80 10.05
CA SER A 74 -3.24 2.37 9.87
C SER A 74 -4.20 3.55 9.83
N THR A 75 -3.98 4.57 10.66
CA THR A 75 -4.76 5.81 10.62
C THR A 75 -4.60 6.53 9.27
N GLY A 76 -3.37 6.58 8.73
CA GLY A 76 -3.10 7.11 7.39
C GLY A 76 -3.78 6.29 6.28
N CYS A 77 -3.83 4.97 6.44
CA CYS A 77 -4.55 4.09 5.52
C CYS A 77 -6.04 4.43 5.45
N GLU A 78 -6.70 4.64 6.59
CA GLU A 78 -8.11 5.06 6.64
C GLU A 78 -8.33 6.43 5.96
N GLN A 79 -7.42 7.38 6.15
CA GLN A 79 -7.51 8.68 5.49
C GLN A 79 -7.43 8.57 3.96
N ILE A 80 -6.57 7.69 3.42
CA ILE A 80 -6.51 7.42 1.98
C ILE A 80 -7.78 6.69 1.52
N GLY A 81 -8.32 5.77 2.31
CA GLY A 81 -9.59 5.09 2.03
C GLY A 81 -10.75 6.07 1.84
N ILE A 82 -10.87 7.07 2.74
CA ILE A 82 -11.87 8.13 2.61
C ILE A 82 -11.68 8.92 1.30
N ARG A 83 -10.43 9.25 0.93
CA ARG A 83 -10.14 9.96 -0.33
C ARG A 83 -10.48 9.10 -1.56
N GLU A 84 -10.25 7.79 -1.50
CA GLU A 84 -10.68 6.84 -2.54
C GLU A 84 -12.19 6.88 -2.73
N ASP A 85 -12.96 6.82 -1.64
CA ASP A 85 -14.43 6.85 -1.70
C ASP A 85 -14.95 8.17 -2.29
N ILE A 86 -14.34 9.31 -1.91
CA ILE A 86 -14.68 10.62 -2.47
C ILE A 86 -14.35 10.66 -3.96
N ALA A 87 -13.15 10.23 -4.38
CA ALA A 87 -12.74 10.21 -5.78
C ALA A 87 -13.63 9.31 -6.63
N ARG A 88 -14.00 8.13 -6.11
CA ARG A 88 -14.94 7.21 -6.76
C ARG A 88 -16.31 7.83 -6.94
N SER A 89 -16.82 8.55 -5.92
CA SER A 89 -18.11 9.22 -6.00
C SER A 89 -18.07 10.37 -7.00
N ALA A 90 -17.02 11.19 -7.00
CA ALA A 90 -16.82 12.27 -7.95
C ALA A 90 -16.76 11.78 -9.40
N TYR A 91 -16.03 10.68 -9.66
CA TYR A 91 -16.00 10.07 -10.98
C TYR A 91 -17.38 9.60 -11.43
N LYS A 92 -18.15 8.93 -10.56
CA LYS A 92 -19.51 8.46 -10.89
C LYS A 92 -20.45 9.62 -11.22
N GLU A 93 -20.38 10.70 -10.45
CA GLU A 93 -21.19 11.90 -10.67
C GLU A 93 -20.82 12.58 -12.00
N ALA A 94 -19.53 12.79 -12.25
CA ALA A 94 -19.04 13.34 -13.51
C ALA A 94 -19.47 12.50 -14.72
N TYR A 95 -19.29 11.17 -14.64
CA TYR A 95 -19.70 10.26 -15.69
C TYR A 95 -21.20 10.30 -15.98
N ASN A 96 -22.05 10.28 -14.95
CA ASN A 96 -23.49 10.34 -15.11
C ASN A 96 -23.93 11.68 -15.71
N THR A 97 -23.31 12.78 -15.29
CA THR A 97 -23.56 14.12 -15.82
C THR A 97 -23.15 14.19 -17.28
N ALA A 98 -21.93 13.80 -17.63
CA ALA A 98 -21.46 13.78 -19.01
C ALA A 98 -22.39 12.95 -19.91
N ARG A 99 -22.73 11.74 -19.47
CA ARG A 99 -23.64 10.85 -20.21
C ARG A 99 -25.03 11.43 -20.43
N SER A 100 -25.55 12.18 -19.47
CA SER A 100 -26.88 12.81 -19.57
C SER A 100 -26.90 13.99 -20.54
N LEU A 101 -25.77 14.65 -20.78
CA LEU A 101 -25.64 15.80 -21.69
C LEU A 101 -25.45 15.39 -23.15
N ILE A 102 -25.18 14.12 -23.44
CA ILE A 102 -24.98 13.63 -24.80
C ILE A 102 -26.34 13.29 -25.43
N ASP A 103 -26.82 14.15 -26.29
CA ASP A 103 -28.16 14.02 -26.88
C ASP A 103 -28.25 12.96 -27.98
N LYS A 104 -27.18 12.75 -28.77
CA LYS A 104 -27.16 11.89 -29.97
C LYS A 104 -26.27 10.67 -29.78
N GLY A 105 -26.60 9.59 -30.48
CA GLY A 105 -25.82 8.36 -30.52
C GLY A 105 -26.50 7.18 -29.84
N THR A 106 -25.95 5.99 -30.05
CA THR A 106 -26.37 4.76 -29.35
C THR A 106 -25.96 4.80 -27.87
N VAL A 107 -26.48 3.87 -27.06
CA VAL A 107 -26.10 3.74 -25.67
C VAL A 107 -24.58 3.50 -25.52
N ALA A 108 -23.98 2.75 -26.45
CA ALA A 108 -22.55 2.49 -26.47
C ALA A 108 -21.74 3.76 -26.79
N ASP A 109 -22.15 4.52 -27.79
CA ASP A 109 -21.50 5.78 -28.18
C ASP A 109 -21.51 6.79 -27.04
N LYS A 110 -22.67 6.95 -26.38
CA LYS A 110 -22.82 7.84 -25.21
C LYS A 110 -21.93 7.43 -24.05
N SER A 111 -21.77 6.14 -23.80
CA SER A 111 -20.90 5.63 -22.74
C SER A 111 -19.42 5.91 -23.04
N THR A 112 -19.00 5.65 -24.28
CA THR A 112 -17.61 5.89 -24.71
C THR A 112 -17.24 7.37 -24.65
N GLU A 113 -18.16 8.25 -25.11
CA GLU A 113 -17.93 9.70 -25.05
C GLU A 113 -17.89 10.22 -23.62
N ALA A 114 -18.79 9.75 -22.75
CA ALA A 114 -18.78 10.10 -21.33
C ALA A 114 -17.50 9.63 -20.62
N GLU A 115 -17.00 8.43 -20.93
CA GLU A 115 -15.72 7.93 -20.42
C GLU A 115 -14.54 8.82 -20.85
N LEU A 116 -14.53 9.28 -22.11
CA LEU A 116 -13.48 10.18 -22.59
C LEU A 116 -13.54 11.55 -21.90
N GLN A 117 -14.74 12.08 -21.67
CA GLN A 117 -14.93 13.37 -21.00
C GLN A 117 -14.54 13.33 -19.51
N THR A 118 -14.60 12.15 -18.86
CA THR A 118 -14.33 11.97 -17.42
C THR A 118 -13.05 11.20 -17.15
N LEU A 119 -12.13 11.20 -18.11
CA LEU A 119 -10.87 10.46 -18.01
C LEU A 119 -9.99 10.98 -16.84
N GLN A 120 -10.02 12.27 -16.55
CA GLN A 120 -9.23 12.88 -15.46
C GLN A 120 -9.73 12.40 -14.09
N GLU A 121 -11.04 12.42 -13.86
CA GLU A 121 -11.66 11.93 -12.64
C GLU A 121 -11.39 10.43 -12.45
N LYS A 122 -11.41 9.67 -13.55
CA LYS A 122 -11.06 8.25 -13.55
C LYS A 122 -9.60 8.00 -13.14
N ILE A 123 -8.67 8.81 -13.62
CA ILE A 123 -7.25 8.73 -13.25
C ILE A 123 -7.07 9.02 -11.75
N VAL A 124 -7.75 10.04 -11.23
CA VAL A 124 -7.71 10.37 -9.80
C VAL A 124 -8.25 9.23 -8.94
N GLU A 125 -9.37 8.61 -9.34
CA GLU A 125 -9.91 7.42 -8.67
C GLU A 125 -8.90 6.27 -8.66
N ILE A 126 -8.25 6.01 -9.80
CA ILE A 126 -7.23 4.95 -9.92
C ILE A 126 -6.04 5.22 -8.97
N ILE A 127 -5.54 6.45 -8.92
CA ILE A 127 -4.44 6.84 -8.06
C ILE A 127 -4.77 6.57 -6.59
N TYR A 128 -5.90 7.04 -6.09
CA TYR A 128 -6.28 6.81 -4.69
C TYR A 128 -6.59 5.35 -4.39
N SER A 129 -7.25 4.64 -5.30
CA SER A 129 -7.53 3.20 -5.15
C SER A 129 -6.24 2.38 -5.06
N ARG A 130 -5.24 2.69 -5.88
CA ARG A 130 -3.94 2.02 -5.85
C ARG A 130 -3.14 2.41 -4.60
N SER A 131 -3.12 3.69 -4.23
CA SER A 131 -2.45 4.17 -3.02
C SER A 131 -3.00 3.49 -1.76
N TYR A 132 -4.33 3.37 -1.64
CA TYR A 132 -4.97 2.65 -0.54
C TYR A 132 -4.53 1.19 -0.47
N LYS A 133 -4.56 0.48 -1.61
CA LYS A 133 -4.15 -0.93 -1.66
C LYS A 133 -2.68 -1.15 -1.29
N VAL A 134 -1.79 -0.28 -1.77
CA VAL A 134 -0.36 -0.33 -1.44
C VAL A 134 -0.15 -0.12 0.05
N LEU A 135 -0.75 0.93 0.63
CA LEU A 135 -0.59 1.23 2.05
C LEU A 135 -1.20 0.14 2.93
N LYS A 136 -2.38 -0.36 2.59
CA LYS A 136 -3.02 -1.47 3.27
C LYS A 136 -2.15 -2.73 3.28
N SER A 137 -1.56 -3.08 2.14
CA SER A 137 -0.64 -4.22 2.04
C SER A 137 0.61 -4.03 2.91
N LYS A 138 1.17 -2.82 3.00
CA LYS A 138 2.30 -2.52 3.89
C LYS A 138 1.93 -2.73 5.37
N VAL A 139 0.76 -2.26 5.78
CA VAL A 139 0.25 -2.44 7.14
C VAL A 139 0.04 -3.93 7.45
N GLU A 140 -0.60 -4.68 6.55
CA GLU A 140 -0.81 -6.12 6.71
C GLU A 140 0.51 -6.90 6.85
N ASN A 141 1.49 -6.62 5.99
CA ASN A 141 2.82 -7.24 6.05
C ASN A 141 3.56 -6.89 7.35
N ALA A 142 3.43 -5.65 7.85
CA ALA A 142 4.01 -5.25 9.13
C ALA A 142 3.33 -5.93 10.33
N GLN A 143 2.02 -6.15 10.27
CA GLN A 143 1.28 -6.93 11.27
C GLN A 143 1.74 -8.39 11.31
N GLU A 144 2.01 -9.02 10.16
CA GLU A 144 2.59 -10.35 10.08
C GLU A 144 4.00 -10.42 10.67
N LEU A 145 4.84 -9.41 10.42
CA LEU A 145 6.15 -9.29 11.03
C LEU A 145 6.05 -9.17 12.55
N LEU A 146 5.16 -8.33 13.06
CA LEU A 146 4.86 -8.18 14.48
C LEU A 146 4.40 -9.49 15.12
N ALA A 147 3.49 -10.21 14.46
CA ALA A 147 3.03 -11.52 14.93
C ALA A 147 4.17 -12.53 15.01
N SER A 148 5.08 -12.51 14.03
CA SER A 148 6.27 -13.37 14.00
C SER A 148 7.23 -13.04 15.15
N ALA A 149 7.48 -11.77 15.43
CA ALA A 149 8.30 -11.33 16.56
C ALA A 149 7.71 -11.79 17.90
N LYS A 150 6.41 -11.59 18.13
CA LYS A 150 5.71 -12.06 19.33
C LYS A 150 5.79 -13.59 19.50
N LYS A 151 5.73 -14.35 18.41
CA LYS A 151 5.87 -15.82 18.45
C LYS A 151 7.28 -16.24 18.89
N VAL A 152 8.31 -15.53 18.43
CA VAL A 152 9.71 -15.77 18.87
C VAL A 152 9.88 -15.49 20.36
N MET A 153 9.35 -14.36 20.85
CA MET A 153 9.34 -14.02 22.27
C MET A 153 8.68 -15.12 23.13
N GLY A 154 7.47 -15.54 22.73
CA GLY A 154 6.76 -16.60 23.45
C GLY A 154 7.52 -17.91 23.52
N ARG A 155 8.19 -18.31 22.42
CA ARG A 155 9.05 -19.51 22.42
C ARG A 155 10.23 -19.39 23.36
N ARG A 156 10.96 -18.26 23.35
CA ARG A 156 12.09 -18.03 24.24
C ARG A 156 11.69 -18.02 25.71
N ALA A 157 10.53 -17.41 26.04
CA ALA A 157 10.02 -17.44 27.41
C ALA A 157 9.78 -18.86 27.92
N VAL A 158 9.18 -19.73 27.09
CA VAL A 158 8.99 -21.15 27.44
C VAL A 158 10.32 -21.89 27.60
N GLU A 159 11.29 -21.69 26.72
CA GLU A 159 12.63 -22.28 26.80
C GLU A 159 13.35 -21.88 28.09
N MET A 160 13.26 -20.60 28.50
CA MET A 160 13.83 -20.14 29.77
C MET A 160 13.16 -20.80 30.99
N GLU A 161 11.85 -20.94 30.97
CA GLU A 161 11.11 -21.57 32.07
C GLU A 161 11.47 -23.06 32.20
N LEU A 162 11.55 -23.77 31.09
CA LEU A 162 11.99 -25.19 31.07
C LEU A 162 13.43 -25.35 31.62
N SER A 163 14.33 -24.45 31.24
CA SER A 163 15.71 -24.45 31.73
C SER A 163 15.78 -24.23 33.25
N ARG A 164 14.95 -23.33 33.81
CA ARG A 164 14.86 -23.11 35.26
C ARG A 164 14.37 -24.36 36.02
N ILE A 165 13.36 -25.05 35.46
CA ILE A 165 12.83 -26.27 36.07
C ILE A 165 13.88 -27.39 36.09
N GLN A 166 14.72 -27.48 35.05
CA GLN A 166 15.77 -28.47 34.95
C GLN A 166 16.93 -28.22 35.93
N MET A 167 17.28 -26.94 36.18
CA MET A 167 18.33 -26.59 37.12
C MET A 167 17.94 -26.75 38.60
N ASN A 168 16.63 -26.82 38.88
CA ASN A 168 16.14 -27.00 40.28
C ASN A 168 15.86 -28.47 40.62
N LYS A 169 16.23 -29.43 39.78
CA LYS A 169 16.20 -30.85 40.02
C LYS A 169 17.59 -31.44 40.27
#